data_97e7a7a6100b86cee7ed6d7ec3ae2577
#
_entry.id   97e7a7a6100b86cee7ed6d7ec3ae2577
#
_cell.length_a   1.000
_cell.length_b   1.000
_cell.length_c   1.000
_cell.angle_alpha   90.00
_cell.angle_beta   90.00
_cell.angle_gamma   90.00
#
_symmetry.space_group_name_H-M   'P 1'
#
loop_
_entity.id
_entity.type
_entity.pdbx_description
1 polymer ?
#
loop_
_entity_poly.entity_id
_entity_poly.type
_entity_poly.pdbx_seq_one_letter_code
_entity_poly.pdbx_strand_id
1 'polypeptide(L)'
;AYAAAPFAPDAVRAVLPHLSLLVLNAVEAEQLRAATGEGVGALGLAHVLVTLGAEGCLWLHEGREWRFAAPRVEAVDTTGAGDTFTGFALALLDEGREMPEAVALAQKAAALKVTRAGAADAIPARAEAERFGEAPEAG
;
A
#
# COMPACT_ATOMS: atom_id res chain seq x y z
N ALA A 1 15.83 14.55 16.30
CA ALA A 1 15.43 13.23 15.78
C ALA A 1 14.04 12.93 16.32
N TYR A 2 13.05 13.00 15.47
CA TYR A 2 11.70 12.56 15.82
C TYR A 2 11.70 11.04 15.79
N ALA A 3 12.05 10.42 16.90
CA ALA A 3 11.74 9.02 17.08
C ALA A 3 10.23 8.94 17.35
N ALA A 4 9.44 8.76 16.30
CA ALA A 4 8.07 8.36 16.49
C ALA A 4 8.11 7.12 17.38
N ALA A 5 7.47 7.19 18.55
CA ALA A 5 7.35 6.02 19.39
C ALA A 5 6.73 4.92 18.54
N PRO A 6 7.37 3.77 18.42
CA PRO A 6 6.79 2.66 17.70
C PRO A 6 5.44 2.32 18.33
N PHE A 7 4.63 1.57 17.61
CA PHE A 7 3.32 1.12 18.10
C PHE A 7 3.37 0.66 19.54
N ALA A 8 2.49 1.20 20.39
CA ALA A 8 2.35 0.72 21.76
C ALA A 8 1.77 -0.70 21.72
N PRO A 9 2.46 -1.74 22.26
CA PRO A 9 2.04 -3.13 22.12
C PRO A 9 0.61 -3.40 22.58
N ASP A 10 0.19 -2.82 23.70
CA ASP A 10 -1.15 -3.03 24.23
C ASP A 10 -2.23 -2.38 23.36
N ALA A 11 -1.97 -1.19 22.82
CA ALA A 11 -2.88 -0.52 21.90
C ALA A 11 -3.04 -1.30 20.60
N VAL A 12 -1.94 -1.81 20.06
CA VAL A 12 -1.95 -2.67 18.86
C VAL A 12 -2.80 -3.92 19.10
N ARG A 13 -2.54 -4.63 20.18
CA ARG A 13 -3.28 -5.86 20.53
C ARG A 13 -4.77 -5.63 20.73
N ALA A 14 -5.15 -4.45 21.24
CA ALA A 14 -6.55 -4.08 21.41
C ALA A 14 -7.25 -3.82 20.06
N VAL A 15 -6.55 -3.32 19.05
CA VAL A 15 -7.12 -2.95 17.75
C VAL A 15 -7.14 -4.12 16.76
N LEU A 16 -6.11 -4.97 16.76
CA LEU A 16 -5.94 -6.07 15.79
C LEU A 16 -7.20 -6.94 15.59
N PRO A 17 -7.92 -7.35 16.65
CA PRO A 17 -9.10 -8.19 16.47
C PRO A 17 -10.26 -7.54 15.71
N HIS A 18 -10.23 -6.22 15.58
CA HIS A 18 -11.25 -5.43 14.90
C HIS A 18 -10.91 -5.07 13.45
N LEU A 19 -9.72 -5.47 12.99
CA LEU A 19 -9.25 -5.16 11.63
C LEU A 19 -9.56 -6.30 10.68
N SER A 20 -10.10 -5.97 9.52
CA SER A 20 -10.22 -6.87 8.37
C SER A 20 -9.07 -6.70 7.38
N LEU A 21 -8.48 -5.52 7.34
CA LEU A 21 -7.36 -5.16 6.48
C LEU A 21 -6.38 -4.28 7.25
N LEU A 22 -5.10 -4.58 7.12
CA LEU A 22 -4.01 -3.73 7.59
C LEU A 22 -3.12 -3.35 6.40
N VAL A 23 -2.89 -2.06 6.21
CA VAL A 23 -1.98 -1.54 5.19
C VAL A 23 -0.82 -0.83 5.88
N LEU A 24 0.40 -1.22 5.56
CA LEU A 24 1.61 -0.61 6.12
C LEU A 24 2.78 -0.71 5.15
N ASN A 25 3.80 0.11 5.37
CA ASN A 25 5.05 -0.01 4.63
C ASN A 25 6.02 -0.98 5.33
N ALA A 26 7.16 -1.26 4.70
CA ALA A 26 8.15 -2.19 5.23
C ALA A 26 8.73 -1.75 6.59
N VAL A 27 8.92 -0.46 6.79
CA VAL A 27 9.42 0.11 8.06
C VAL A 27 8.39 -0.09 9.17
N GLU A 28 7.13 0.23 8.89
CA GLU A 28 6.01 0.04 9.82
C GLU A 28 5.79 -1.44 10.15
N ALA A 29 5.94 -2.33 9.16
CA ALA A 29 5.87 -3.78 9.37
C ALA A 29 6.92 -4.26 10.36
N GLU A 30 8.16 -3.76 10.25
CA GLU A 30 9.24 -4.09 11.17
C GLU A 30 9.02 -3.48 12.56
N GLN A 31 8.51 -2.27 12.64
CA GLN A 31 8.14 -1.63 13.91
C GLN A 31 7.04 -2.41 14.62
N LEU A 32 6.04 -2.89 13.88
CA LEU A 32 4.97 -3.71 14.42
C LEU A 32 5.49 -5.06 14.92
N ARG A 33 6.40 -5.69 14.16
CA ARG A 33 7.07 -6.91 14.59
C ARG A 33 7.85 -6.71 15.87
N ALA A 34 8.59 -5.61 15.99
CA ALA A 34 9.34 -5.27 17.20
C ALA A 34 8.42 -5.05 18.40
N ALA A 35 7.26 -4.43 18.20
CA ALA A 35 6.29 -4.16 19.26
C ALA A 35 5.53 -5.39 19.73
N THR A 36 5.20 -6.32 18.83
CA THR A 36 4.36 -7.49 19.13
C THR A 36 5.18 -8.77 19.35
N GLY A 37 6.42 -8.83 18.87
CA GLY A 37 7.24 -10.05 18.83
C GLY A 37 6.86 -11.00 17.69
N GLU A 38 5.90 -10.65 16.84
CA GLU A 38 5.39 -11.48 15.77
C GLU A 38 5.43 -10.75 14.42
N GLY A 39 5.72 -11.47 13.33
CA GLY A 39 5.60 -10.94 11.98
C GLY A 39 4.15 -10.63 11.62
N VAL A 40 3.94 -9.71 10.70
CA VAL A 40 2.60 -9.26 10.29
C VAL A 40 1.70 -10.39 9.78
N GLY A 41 2.28 -11.44 9.20
CA GLY A 41 1.54 -12.62 8.76
C GLY A 41 1.06 -13.53 9.88
N ALA A 42 1.60 -13.38 11.09
CA ALA A 42 1.28 -14.19 12.27
C ALA A 42 0.24 -13.53 13.21
N LEU A 43 -0.22 -12.30 12.86
CA LEU A 43 -1.13 -11.53 13.72
C LEU A 43 -2.60 -11.94 13.61
N GLY A 44 -2.94 -12.94 12.81
CA GLY A 44 -4.31 -13.44 12.66
C GLY A 44 -5.23 -12.53 11.85
N LEU A 45 -4.70 -11.59 11.09
CA LEU A 45 -5.48 -10.69 10.24
C LEU A 45 -5.91 -11.37 8.95
N ALA A 46 -7.12 -11.08 8.49
CA ALA A 46 -7.63 -11.63 7.24
C ALA A 46 -6.80 -11.17 6.04
N HIS A 47 -6.48 -9.88 5.98
CA HIS A 47 -5.68 -9.30 4.90
C HIS A 47 -4.64 -8.33 5.44
N VAL A 48 -3.40 -8.45 4.94
CA VAL A 48 -2.33 -7.49 5.18
C VAL A 48 -1.71 -7.09 3.84
N LEU A 49 -1.57 -5.80 3.60
CA LEU A 49 -0.84 -5.24 2.47
C LEU A 49 0.41 -4.55 3.00
N VAL A 50 1.57 -4.96 2.50
CA VAL A 50 2.85 -4.33 2.82
C VAL A 50 3.40 -3.66 1.59
N THR A 51 3.45 -2.33 1.59
CA THR A 51 4.02 -1.57 0.49
C THR A 51 5.55 -1.54 0.58
N LEU A 52 6.21 -1.77 -0.53
CA LEU A 52 7.67 -1.88 -0.65
C LEU A 52 8.27 -0.79 -1.56
N GLY A 53 7.56 0.32 -1.75
CA GLY A 53 7.98 1.39 -2.65
C GLY A 53 8.16 0.89 -4.08
N ALA A 54 9.32 1.16 -4.67
CA ALA A 54 9.63 0.75 -6.04
C ALA A 54 9.64 -0.77 -6.27
N GLU A 55 9.76 -1.56 -5.20
CA GLU A 55 9.75 -3.02 -5.28
C GLU A 55 8.35 -3.63 -5.32
N GLY A 56 7.31 -2.83 -5.12
CA GLY A 56 5.93 -3.27 -5.25
C GLY A 56 5.18 -3.42 -3.93
N CYS A 57 4.40 -4.48 -3.82
CA CYS A 57 3.55 -4.74 -2.67
C CYS A 57 3.46 -6.24 -2.38
N LEU A 58 3.35 -6.58 -1.11
CA LEU A 58 3.01 -7.93 -0.66
C LEU A 58 1.56 -7.94 -0.17
N TRP A 59 0.83 -8.96 -0.54
CA TRP A 59 -0.47 -9.28 0.04
C TRP A 59 -0.37 -10.59 0.81
N LEU A 60 -0.68 -10.54 2.09
CA LEU A 60 -0.71 -11.68 2.99
C LEU A 60 -2.17 -12.04 3.30
N HIS A 61 -2.56 -13.28 3.05
CA HIS A 61 -3.91 -13.77 3.27
C HIS A 61 -3.91 -15.29 3.46
N GLU A 62 -4.56 -15.77 4.50
CA GLU A 62 -4.69 -17.20 4.80
C GLU A 62 -3.36 -17.98 4.78
N GLY A 63 -2.31 -17.41 5.35
CA GLY A 63 -0.98 -18.02 5.40
C GLY A 63 -0.23 -18.03 4.06
N ARG A 64 -0.76 -17.38 3.03
CA ARG A 64 -0.14 -17.22 1.72
C ARG A 64 0.35 -15.81 1.51
N GLU A 65 1.33 -15.67 0.64
CA GLU A 65 1.91 -14.40 0.24
C GLU A 65 1.87 -14.25 -1.29
N TRP A 66 1.35 -13.12 -1.76
CA TRP A 66 1.41 -12.73 -3.17
C TRP A 66 2.24 -11.46 -3.30
N ARG A 67 3.14 -11.46 -4.26
CA ARG A 67 3.98 -10.31 -4.57
C ARG A 67 3.52 -9.66 -5.87
N PHE A 68 3.35 -8.33 -5.84
CA PHE A 68 2.97 -7.51 -6.98
C PHE A 68 4.10 -6.53 -7.27
N ALA A 69 4.64 -6.59 -8.49
CA ALA A 69 5.66 -5.63 -8.92
C ALA A 69 5.05 -4.25 -9.13
N ALA A 70 5.77 -3.21 -8.74
CA ALA A 70 5.39 -1.83 -9.06
C ALA A 70 5.79 -1.48 -10.50
N PRO A 71 5.03 -0.60 -11.19
CA PRO A 71 5.48 -0.01 -12.43
C PRO A 71 6.81 0.71 -12.23
N ARG A 72 7.72 0.57 -13.18
CA ARG A 72 9.00 1.28 -13.15
C ARG A 72 8.82 2.70 -13.62
N VAL A 73 9.17 3.65 -12.77
CA VAL A 73 9.10 5.08 -13.04
C VAL A 73 10.32 5.78 -12.48
N GLU A 74 10.61 6.97 -12.98
CA GLU A 74 11.58 7.88 -12.40
C GLU A 74 10.89 8.71 -11.31
N ALA A 75 11.28 8.50 -10.05
CA ALA A 75 10.68 9.19 -8.92
C ALA A 75 11.17 10.64 -8.84
N VAL A 76 10.23 11.58 -8.80
CA VAL A 76 10.48 13.00 -8.57
C VAL A 76 10.20 13.35 -7.11
N ASP A 77 9.09 12.87 -6.57
CA ASP A 77 8.67 13.12 -5.20
C ASP A 77 7.86 11.94 -4.68
N THR A 78 8.37 11.27 -3.64
CA THR A 78 7.71 10.11 -3.03
C THR A 78 6.70 10.47 -1.94
N THR A 79 6.56 11.76 -1.62
CA THR A 79 5.63 12.24 -0.59
C THR A 79 4.19 11.83 -0.92
N GLY A 80 3.53 11.15 0.02
CA GLY A 80 2.14 10.74 -0.13
C GLY A 80 1.90 9.55 -1.07
N ALA A 81 2.96 8.86 -1.53
CA ALA A 81 2.80 7.66 -2.38
C ALA A 81 2.06 6.54 -1.65
N GLY A 82 2.38 6.31 -0.37
CA GLY A 82 1.70 5.32 0.46
C GLY A 82 0.23 5.67 0.70
N ASP A 83 -0.08 6.93 0.93
CA ASP A 83 -1.45 7.41 1.11
C ASP A 83 -2.26 7.29 -0.19
N THR A 84 -1.64 7.58 -1.33
CA THR A 84 -2.25 7.38 -2.66
C THR A 84 -2.57 5.91 -2.91
N PHE A 85 -1.62 5.02 -2.66
CA PHE A 85 -1.82 3.58 -2.75
C PHE A 85 -3.01 3.13 -1.87
N THR A 86 -2.98 3.49 -0.61
CA THR A 86 -4.01 3.09 0.37
C THR A 86 -5.39 3.61 -0.04
N GLY A 87 -5.50 4.87 -0.43
CA GLY A 87 -6.77 5.46 -0.87
C GLY A 87 -7.36 4.75 -2.09
N PHE A 88 -6.56 4.47 -3.10
CA PHE A 88 -7.00 3.73 -4.29
C PHE A 88 -7.38 2.29 -3.96
N ALA A 89 -6.56 1.58 -3.18
CA ALA A 89 -6.83 0.20 -2.79
C ALA A 89 -8.16 0.08 -2.02
N LEU A 90 -8.37 0.93 -1.02
CA LEU A 90 -9.60 0.93 -0.23
C LEU A 90 -10.83 1.28 -1.05
N ALA A 91 -10.76 2.28 -1.92
CA ALA A 91 -11.87 2.67 -2.79
C ALA A 91 -12.28 1.53 -3.73
N LEU A 92 -11.32 0.84 -4.32
CA LEU A 92 -11.58 -0.27 -5.23
C LEU A 92 -12.14 -1.50 -4.51
N LEU A 93 -11.63 -1.81 -3.33
CA LEU A 93 -12.17 -2.89 -2.50
C LEU A 93 -13.60 -2.58 -2.05
N ASP A 94 -13.91 -1.33 -1.71
CA ASP A 94 -15.25 -0.89 -1.36
C ASP A 94 -16.24 -1.00 -2.54
N GLU A 95 -15.74 -0.85 -3.77
CA GLU A 95 -16.51 -1.10 -5.00
C GLU A 95 -16.75 -2.60 -5.29
N GLY A 96 -16.17 -3.48 -4.50
CA GLY A 96 -16.28 -4.93 -4.68
C GLY A 96 -15.24 -5.53 -5.63
N ARG A 97 -14.16 -4.79 -5.95
CA ARG A 97 -13.05 -5.32 -6.76
C ARG A 97 -12.25 -6.35 -5.97
N GLU A 98 -11.73 -7.35 -6.68
CA GLU A 98 -10.82 -8.34 -6.10
C GLU A 98 -9.48 -7.71 -5.69
N MET A 99 -8.84 -8.26 -4.67
CA MET A 99 -7.57 -7.73 -4.14
C MET A 99 -6.48 -7.56 -5.20
N PRO A 100 -6.22 -8.53 -6.09
CA PRO A 100 -5.20 -8.36 -7.14
C PRO A 100 -5.47 -7.17 -8.05
N GLU A 101 -6.71 -6.94 -8.44
CA GLU A 101 -7.11 -5.81 -9.28
C GLU A 101 -6.96 -4.47 -8.53
N ALA A 102 -7.40 -4.43 -7.28
CA ALA A 102 -7.28 -3.25 -6.43
C ALA A 102 -5.81 -2.86 -6.21
N VAL A 103 -4.95 -3.82 -5.90
CA VAL A 103 -3.52 -3.60 -5.70
C VAL A 103 -2.84 -3.14 -6.99
N ALA A 104 -3.16 -3.76 -8.13
CA ALA A 104 -2.55 -3.39 -9.41
C ALA A 104 -2.84 -1.93 -9.77
N LEU A 105 -4.08 -1.47 -9.63
CA LEU A 105 -4.43 -0.08 -9.93
C LEU A 105 -3.87 0.88 -8.87
N ALA A 106 -3.90 0.51 -7.61
CA ALA A 106 -3.31 1.31 -6.53
C ALA A 106 -1.80 1.53 -6.74
N GLN A 107 -1.08 0.52 -7.24
CA GLN A 107 0.33 0.63 -7.60
C GLN A 107 0.57 1.57 -8.78
N LYS A 108 -0.29 1.53 -9.81
CA LYS A 108 -0.24 2.48 -10.92
C LYS A 108 -0.46 3.92 -10.45
N ALA A 109 -1.43 4.14 -9.59
CA ALA A 109 -1.71 5.45 -9.02
C ALA A 109 -0.53 5.98 -8.20
N ALA A 110 0.04 5.17 -7.33
CA ALA A 110 1.21 5.54 -6.55
C ALA A 110 2.44 5.83 -7.43
N ALA A 111 2.68 5.00 -8.45
CA ALA A 111 3.76 5.21 -9.41
C ALA A 111 3.60 6.53 -10.18
N LEU A 112 2.40 6.82 -10.66
CA LEU A 112 2.11 8.08 -11.36
C LEU A 112 2.29 9.29 -10.43
N LYS A 113 1.83 9.18 -9.18
CA LYS A 113 1.99 10.23 -8.18
C LYS A 113 3.47 10.58 -7.96
N VAL A 114 4.36 9.60 -7.81
CA VAL A 114 5.78 9.87 -7.55
C VAL A 114 6.52 10.51 -8.72
N THR A 115 5.96 10.48 -9.93
CA THR A 115 6.50 11.20 -11.09
C THR A 115 6.20 12.71 -11.07
N ARG A 116 5.39 13.17 -10.12
CA ARG A 116 4.93 14.56 -9.97
C ARG A 116 5.42 15.15 -8.65
N ALA A 117 5.81 16.42 -8.67
CA ALA A 117 6.11 17.16 -7.45
C ALA A 117 4.82 17.52 -6.71
N GLY A 118 4.87 17.50 -5.38
CA GLY A 118 3.76 17.85 -4.51
C GLY A 118 3.17 16.67 -3.76
N ALA A 119 2.18 16.96 -2.93
CA ALA A 119 1.47 15.97 -2.12
C ALA A 119 0.05 15.74 -2.67
N ALA A 120 -0.96 16.31 -2.07
CA ALA A 120 -2.35 16.08 -2.45
C ALA A 120 -2.70 16.49 -3.89
N ASP A 121 -2.13 17.58 -4.36
CA ASP A 121 -2.33 18.09 -5.73
C ASP A 121 -1.64 17.25 -6.82
N ALA A 122 -0.70 16.39 -6.42
CA ALA A 122 -0.03 15.44 -7.30
C ALA A 122 -0.72 14.08 -7.41
N ILE A 123 -1.76 13.83 -6.62
CA ILE A 123 -2.54 12.58 -6.65
C ILE A 123 -3.28 12.50 -8.01
N PRO A 124 -3.09 11.40 -8.77
CA PRO A 124 -3.77 11.25 -10.06
C PRO A 124 -5.27 11.03 -9.90
N ALA A 125 -6.03 11.46 -10.91
CA ALA A 125 -7.40 11.02 -11.06
C ALA A 125 -7.44 9.53 -11.43
N ARG A 126 -8.54 8.86 -11.12
CA ARG A 126 -8.70 7.42 -11.41
C ARG A 126 -8.46 7.08 -12.88
N ALA A 127 -9.05 7.87 -13.79
CA ALA A 127 -8.89 7.67 -15.22
C ALA A 127 -7.43 7.79 -15.69
N GLU A 128 -6.63 8.65 -15.06
CA GLU A 128 -5.19 8.76 -15.34
C GLU A 128 -4.45 7.49 -14.88
N ALA A 129 -4.76 6.99 -13.68
CA ALA A 129 -4.16 5.78 -13.15
C ALA A 129 -4.52 4.54 -13.99
N GLU A 130 -5.77 4.44 -14.44
CA GLU A 130 -6.23 3.34 -15.29
C GLU A 130 -5.50 3.29 -16.64
N ARG A 131 -5.22 4.45 -17.24
CA ARG A 131 -4.49 4.55 -18.50
C ARG A 131 -2.97 4.51 -18.37
N PHE A 132 -2.46 4.55 -17.18
CA PHE A 132 -1.02 4.56 -16.95
C PHE A 132 -0.36 3.24 -17.41
N GLY A 133 0.65 3.35 -18.26
CA GLY A 133 1.36 2.20 -18.81
C GLY A 133 0.67 1.55 -20.02
N GLU A 134 -0.48 2.05 -20.47
CA GLU A 134 -1.04 1.68 -21.76
C GLU A 134 -0.23 2.33 -22.88
N ALA A 135 0.04 1.58 -23.94
CA ALA A 135 0.65 2.14 -25.14
C ALA A 135 -0.32 3.19 -25.73
N PRO A 136 0.17 4.33 -26.24
CA PRO A 136 -0.68 5.26 -26.93
C PRO A 136 -1.38 4.53 -28.07
N GLU A 137 -2.72 4.69 -28.15
CA GLU A 137 -3.47 4.13 -29.27
C GLU A 137 -2.82 4.62 -30.57
N ALA A 138 -2.47 3.66 -31.43
CA ALA A 138 -1.97 3.97 -32.76
C ALA A 138 -3.11 4.70 -33.51
N GLY A 139 -2.94 6.02 -33.65
CA GLY A 139 -3.85 6.86 -34.43
C GLY A 139 -3.72 6.60 -35.92
#